data_437cadc0dcc4c51d336ea7e47afdf30c
#
_entry.id   437cadc0dcc4c51d336ea7e47afdf30c
#
_cell.length_a   1.000
_cell.length_b   1.000
_cell.length_c   1.000
_cell.angle_alpha   90.00
_cell.angle_beta   90.00
_cell.angle_gamma   90.00
#
_symmetry.space_group_name_H-M   'P 1'
#
loop_
_entity.id
_entity.type
_entity.pdbx_description
1 polymer ?
#
loop_
_entity_poly.entity_id
_entity_poly.type
_entity_poly.pdbx_seq_one_letter_code
_entity_poly.pdbx_strand_id
1 'polypeptide(L)'
;MMRKACKILLGVVWTVWLVAALALAVGVVIFERASQTYVVPIKIASGATAQAEVYRWKEAPLWLDARFGDRPGARPGEPRPELGEYSVPVDTPKGAYPRFANPGEPLRVRVRRDDGAEVLLAATPTSASSARHYYRDLYPAVVIDGTVTRDQEPAFMLAEGTNNLTFTIEAAGAALSGETIDLVVNSPIALKRTARGYENLSTLLFWPILAQLLGVVLLVLLGLTWWYRRRARRAA
;
A
#
# COMPACT_ATOMS: atom_id res chain seq x y z
N MET A 1 40.25 14.99 35.77
CA MET A 1 40.12 14.17 34.54
C MET A 1 38.69 13.71 34.29
N MET A 2 37.97 13.08 35.23
CA MET A 2 36.62 12.53 35.10
C MET A 2 35.56 13.50 34.52
N ARG A 3 35.56 14.81 34.91
CA ARG A 3 34.59 15.79 34.37
C ARG A 3 34.75 16.10 32.87
N LYS A 4 35.99 16.06 32.33
CA LYS A 4 36.22 16.26 30.88
C LYS A 4 35.75 15.05 30.08
N ALA A 5 36.02 13.84 30.56
CA ALA A 5 35.57 12.60 29.92
C ALA A 5 34.02 12.51 29.83
N CYS A 6 33.30 12.87 30.92
CA CYS A 6 31.83 12.90 30.89
C CYS A 6 31.25 13.90 29.86
N LYS A 7 31.88 15.07 29.68
CA LYS A 7 31.45 16.07 28.68
C LYS A 7 31.64 15.54 27.27
N ILE A 8 32.79 14.92 27.01
CA ILE A 8 33.09 14.31 25.70
C ILE A 8 32.07 13.19 25.39
N LEU A 9 31.86 12.29 26.36
CA LEU A 9 30.90 11.19 26.20
C LEU A 9 29.48 11.69 25.90
N LEU A 10 29.02 12.68 26.69
CA LEU A 10 27.70 13.29 26.47
C LEU A 10 27.60 13.95 25.08
N GLY A 11 28.66 14.62 24.63
CA GLY A 11 28.73 15.19 23.28
C GLY A 11 28.66 14.14 22.21
N VAL A 12 29.39 13.03 22.35
CA VAL A 12 29.32 11.89 21.41
C VAL A 12 27.90 11.30 21.34
N VAL A 13 27.26 11.05 22.49
CA VAL A 13 25.90 10.50 22.51
C VAL A 13 24.91 11.45 21.86
N TRP A 14 25.00 12.75 22.06
CA TRP A 14 24.19 13.74 21.37
C TRP A 14 24.41 13.72 19.86
N THR A 15 25.65 13.64 19.42
CA THR A 15 25.96 13.53 17.97
C THR A 15 25.38 12.29 17.36
N VAL A 16 25.52 11.12 18.00
CA VAL A 16 24.95 9.87 17.54
C VAL A 16 23.42 9.97 17.46
N TRP A 17 22.79 10.55 18.49
CA TRP A 17 21.32 10.74 18.48
C TRP A 17 20.87 11.66 17.34
N LEU A 18 21.55 12.78 17.11
CA LEU A 18 21.23 13.71 16.02
C LEU A 18 21.36 13.04 14.64
N VAL A 19 22.44 12.28 14.43
CA VAL A 19 22.63 11.52 13.18
C VAL A 19 21.53 10.50 12.98
N ALA A 20 21.17 9.75 14.03
CA ALA A 20 20.09 8.76 13.95
C ALA A 20 18.72 9.42 13.68
N ALA A 21 18.42 10.54 14.34
CA ALA A 21 17.19 11.29 14.12
C ALA A 21 17.11 11.86 12.69
N LEU A 22 18.22 12.41 12.18
CA LEU A 22 18.28 12.91 10.80
C LEU A 22 18.13 11.77 9.80
N ALA A 23 18.82 10.65 10.00
CA ALA A 23 18.71 9.49 9.13
C ALA A 23 17.28 8.94 9.09
N LEU A 24 16.61 8.86 10.25
CA LEU A 24 15.19 8.47 10.32
C LEU A 24 14.31 9.46 9.57
N ALA A 25 14.49 10.77 9.79
CA ALA A 25 13.69 11.80 9.14
C ALA A 25 13.81 11.74 7.60
N VAL A 26 15.04 11.62 7.07
CA VAL A 26 15.28 11.44 5.64
C VAL A 26 14.67 10.13 5.14
N GLY A 27 14.86 9.04 5.88
CA GLY A 27 14.28 7.73 5.55
C GLY A 27 12.76 7.77 5.48
N VAL A 28 12.10 8.45 6.41
CA VAL A 28 10.63 8.62 6.42
C VAL A 28 10.15 9.39 5.19
N VAL A 29 10.81 10.48 4.82
CA VAL A 29 10.44 11.25 3.62
C VAL A 29 10.53 10.39 2.35
N ILE A 30 11.61 9.61 2.23
CA ILE A 30 11.79 8.68 1.10
C ILE A 30 10.70 7.60 1.14
N PHE A 31 10.45 7.02 2.31
CA PHE A 31 9.45 5.97 2.50
C PHE A 31 8.04 6.45 2.14
N GLU A 32 7.61 7.60 2.68
CA GLU A 32 6.28 8.18 2.40
C GLU A 32 6.06 8.39 0.90
N ARG A 33 7.09 8.88 0.20
CA ARG A 33 7.04 9.06 -1.25
C ARG A 33 7.05 7.73 -2.02
N ALA A 34 7.84 6.76 -1.57
CA ALA A 34 7.98 5.46 -2.23
C ALA A 34 6.78 4.53 -1.97
N SER A 35 6.09 4.68 -0.82
CA SER A 35 4.96 3.84 -0.40
C SER A 35 3.59 4.42 -0.73
N GLN A 36 3.52 5.44 -1.57
CA GLN A 36 2.29 6.16 -1.87
C GLN A 36 1.25 5.25 -2.54
N THR A 37 0.02 5.32 -2.01
CA THR A 37 -1.17 4.70 -2.58
C THR A 37 -1.97 5.78 -3.32
N TYR A 38 -2.47 5.47 -4.50
CA TYR A 38 -3.26 6.42 -5.30
C TYR A 38 -4.69 5.94 -5.40
N VAL A 39 -5.63 6.85 -5.22
CA VAL A 39 -7.07 6.58 -5.27
C VAL A 39 -7.67 7.34 -6.44
N VAL A 40 -8.29 6.62 -7.36
CA VAL A 40 -8.83 7.17 -8.62
C VAL A 40 -10.31 6.85 -8.68
N PRO A 41 -11.20 7.82 -8.42
CA PRO A 41 -12.63 7.60 -8.53
C PRO A 41 -13.03 7.42 -10.00
N ILE A 42 -13.87 6.41 -10.26
CA ILE A 42 -14.40 6.14 -11.60
C ILE A 42 -15.86 5.66 -11.49
N LYS A 43 -16.70 6.15 -12.40
CA LYS A 43 -18.07 5.64 -12.54
C LYS A 43 -18.07 4.37 -13.38
N ILE A 44 -18.72 3.32 -12.90
CA ILE A 44 -18.85 2.07 -13.65
C ILE A 44 -19.83 2.26 -14.81
N ALA A 45 -19.27 2.47 -15.99
CA ALA A 45 -19.97 2.47 -17.26
C ALA A 45 -19.00 1.97 -18.35
N SER A 46 -19.49 1.20 -19.31
CA SER A 46 -18.63 0.74 -20.42
C SER A 46 -18.01 1.92 -21.14
N GLY A 47 -16.70 1.91 -21.35
CA GLY A 47 -15.94 2.98 -21.97
C GLY A 47 -15.60 4.16 -21.03
N ALA A 48 -16.08 4.16 -19.77
CA ALA A 48 -15.71 5.21 -18.81
C ALA A 48 -14.20 5.18 -18.56
N THR A 49 -13.59 6.37 -18.49
CA THR A 49 -12.14 6.53 -18.32
C THR A 49 -11.81 7.40 -17.13
N ALA A 50 -10.68 7.11 -16.50
CA ALA A 50 -10.06 7.95 -15.47
C ALA A 50 -8.55 7.93 -15.66
N GLN A 51 -7.86 8.94 -15.14
CA GLN A 51 -6.41 9.06 -15.27
C GLN A 51 -5.77 9.27 -13.90
N ALA A 52 -4.54 8.78 -13.75
CA ALA A 52 -3.71 9.04 -12.57
C ALA A 52 -2.24 9.13 -12.94
N GLU A 53 -1.55 10.02 -12.26
CA GLU A 53 -0.11 10.10 -12.24
C GLU A 53 0.40 9.31 -11.04
N VAL A 54 1.15 8.23 -11.29
CA VAL A 54 1.64 7.30 -10.27
C VAL A 54 3.16 7.33 -10.26
N TYR A 55 3.73 7.78 -9.15
CA TYR A 55 5.19 7.75 -8.96
C TYR A 55 5.65 6.43 -8.36
N ARG A 56 6.77 5.89 -8.87
CA ARG A 56 7.47 4.73 -8.30
C ARG A 56 8.96 5.02 -8.12
N TRP A 57 9.46 4.74 -6.93
CA TRP A 57 10.91 4.91 -6.60
C TRP A 57 11.81 3.99 -7.40
N LYS A 58 11.33 2.79 -7.69
CA LYS A 58 11.93 1.78 -8.57
C LYS A 58 10.82 1.10 -9.36
N GLU A 59 11.18 0.35 -10.37
CA GLU A 59 10.24 -0.50 -11.07
C GLU A 59 9.49 -1.40 -10.09
N ALA A 60 8.16 -1.46 -10.23
CA ALA A 60 7.29 -2.22 -9.32
C ALA A 60 6.06 -2.74 -10.06
N PRO A 61 5.51 -3.90 -9.66
CA PRO A 61 4.27 -4.40 -10.21
C PRO A 61 3.09 -3.45 -9.89
N LEU A 62 2.18 -3.31 -10.84
CA LEU A 62 0.90 -2.67 -10.61
C LEU A 62 0.04 -3.60 -9.75
N TRP A 63 -0.25 -3.18 -8.54
CA TRP A 63 -1.24 -3.80 -7.68
C TRP A 63 -2.46 -2.89 -7.62
N LEU A 64 -3.56 -3.36 -8.19
CA LEU A 64 -4.76 -2.57 -8.36
C LEU A 64 -5.95 -3.28 -7.70
N ASP A 65 -6.72 -2.52 -6.92
CA ASP A 65 -7.97 -2.99 -6.32
C ASP A 65 -9.11 -2.08 -6.75
N ALA A 66 -10.30 -2.65 -6.88
CA ALA A 66 -11.56 -1.92 -6.96
C ALA A 66 -12.17 -1.85 -5.55
N ARG A 67 -12.30 -0.65 -5.01
CA ARG A 67 -12.90 -0.37 -3.72
C ARG A 67 -14.33 0.11 -3.89
N PHE A 68 -15.26 -0.63 -3.32
CA PHE A 68 -16.70 -0.35 -3.33
C PHE A 68 -17.12 0.17 -1.97
N GLY A 69 -17.99 1.17 -1.94
CA GLY A 69 -18.64 1.64 -0.72
C GLY A 69 -19.89 0.82 -0.37
N ASP A 70 -20.58 1.26 0.67
CA ASP A 70 -21.94 0.79 0.95
C ASP A 70 -22.89 1.22 -0.19
N ARG A 71 -23.89 0.41 -0.50
CA ARG A 71 -24.93 0.82 -1.44
C ARG A 71 -25.68 2.04 -0.91
N PRO A 72 -26.05 2.99 -1.78
CA PRO A 72 -26.93 4.08 -1.37
C PRO A 72 -28.24 3.55 -0.75
N GLY A 73 -28.50 3.92 0.50
CA GLY A 73 -29.69 3.49 1.23
C GLY A 73 -29.58 2.12 1.93
N ALA A 74 -28.50 1.37 1.75
CA ALA A 74 -28.25 0.14 2.48
C ALA A 74 -27.76 0.42 3.92
N ARG A 75 -27.91 -0.59 4.78
CA ARG A 75 -27.33 -0.53 6.12
C ARG A 75 -25.81 -0.72 6.04
N PRO A 76 -25.02 -0.03 6.84
CA PRO A 76 -23.58 -0.23 6.88
C PRO A 76 -23.23 -1.71 7.12
N GLY A 77 -22.38 -2.28 6.24
CA GLY A 77 -21.99 -3.69 6.31
C GLY A 77 -23.02 -4.68 5.79
N GLU A 78 -24.07 -4.24 5.10
CA GLU A 78 -25.03 -5.14 4.44
C GLU A 78 -24.31 -5.95 3.36
N PRO A 79 -24.53 -7.30 3.29
CA PRO A 79 -23.88 -8.14 2.31
C PRO A 79 -24.12 -7.69 0.87
N ARG A 80 -23.07 -7.75 0.06
CA ARG A 80 -23.08 -7.37 -1.35
C ARG A 80 -22.79 -8.58 -2.24
N PRO A 81 -23.77 -9.47 -2.48
CA PRO A 81 -23.55 -10.71 -3.21
C PRO A 81 -23.08 -10.50 -4.65
N GLU A 82 -23.39 -9.33 -5.24
CA GLU A 82 -22.89 -8.95 -6.57
C GLU A 82 -21.37 -8.71 -6.62
N LEU A 83 -20.71 -8.50 -5.49
CA LEU A 83 -19.25 -8.40 -5.41
C LEU A 83 -18.58 -9.77 -5.31
N GLY A 84 -19.36 -10.82 -5.13
CA GLY A 84 -18.88 -12.19 -4.99
C GLY A 84 -18.33 -12.50 -3.59
N GLU A 85 -18.10 -13.78 -3.36
CA GLU A 85 -17.57 -14.28 -2.11
C GLU A 85 -16.29 -15.07 -2.34
N TYR A 86 -15.29 -14.79 -1.53
CA TYR A 86 -14.03 -15.51 -1.54
C TYR A 86 -14.27 -16.90 -0.95
N SER A 87 -14.07 -17.95 -1.74
CA SER A 87 -14.20 -19.32 -1.26
C SER A 87 -12.85 -19.97 -1.03
N VAL A 88 -12.87 -21.04 -0.25
CA VAL A 88 -11.69 -21.80 0.18
C VAL A 88 -10.89 -22.30 -1.03
N PRO A 89 -9.56 -22.27 -1.01
CA PRO A 89 -8.74 -22.88 -2.04
C PRO A 89 -9.08 -24.37 -2.20
N VAL A 90 -9.24 -24.80 -3.44
CA VAL A 90 -9.38 -26.22 -3.75
C VAL A 90 -8.04 -26.72 -4.26
N ASP A 91 -7.49 -27.73 -3.59
CA ASP A 91 -6.27 -28.40 -4.03
C ASP A 91 -6.53 -29.14 -5.33
N THR A 92 -5.73 -28.84 -6.34
CA THR A 92 -5.71 -29.57 -7.60
C THR A 92 -4.31 -30.13 -7.84
N PRO A 93 -4.15 -31.15 -8.73
CA PRO A 93 -2.83 -31.66 -9.08
C PRO A 93 -1.84 -30.62 -9.62
N LYS A 94 -2.35 -29.44 -10.05
CA LYS A 94 -1.55 -28.31 -10.57
C LYS A 94 -1.35 -27.19 -9.55
N GLY A 95 -1.73 -27.38 -8.29
CA GLY A 95 -1.66 -26.39 -7.23
C GLY A 95 -3.03 -26.01 -6.67
N ALA A 96 -3.03 -25.21 -5.59
CA ALA A 96 -4.24 -24.69 -4.99
C ALA A 96 -4.77 -23.51 -5.82
N TYR A 97 -5.96 -23.65 -6.39
CA TYR A 97 -6.65 -22.55 -7.08
C TYR A 97 -7.87 -22.12 -6.27
N PRO A 98 -8.08 -20.82 -6.06
CA PRO A 98 -9.31 -20.37 -5.43
C PRO A 98 -10.49 -20.69 -6.35
N ARG A 99 -11.38 -21.55 -5.89
CA ARG A 99 -12.68 -21.78 -6.52
C ARG A 99 -13.68 -20.86 -5.84
N PHE A 100 -14.39 -20.07 -6.62
CA PHE A 100 -15.36 -19.14 -6.11
C PHE A 100 -16.77 -19.72 -6.27
N ALA A 101 -17.47 -19.91 -5.16
CA ALA A 101 -18.87 -20.30 -5.18
C ALA A 101 -19.73 -19.19 -5.80
N ASN A 102 -19.39 -17.94 -5.55
CA ASN A 102 -19.97 -16.76 -6.17
C ASN A 102 -18.84 -15.86 -6.71
N PRO A 103 -18.55 -15.86 -8.02
CA PRO A 103 -17.51 -15.01 -8.60
C PRO A 103 -17.89 -13.51 -8.57
N GLY A 104 -19.15 -13.17 -8.26
CA GLY A 104 -19.68 -11.82 -8.37
C GLY A 104 -19.90 -11.38 -9.81
N GLU A 105 -20.43 -10.17 -9.97
CA GLU A 105 -20.59 -9.53 -11.26
C GLU A 105 -19.21 -9.27 -11.91
N PRO A 106 -19.10 -9.48 -13.23
CA PRO A 106 -17.86 -9.19 -13.94
C PRO A 106 -17.50 -7.72 -13.85
N LEU A 107 -16.22 -7.42 -13.65
CA LEU A 107 -15.66 -6.10 -13.80
C LEU A 107 -14.29 -6.25 -14.47
N ARG A 108 -14.11 -5.63 -15.63
CA ARG A 108 -12.87 -5.63 -16.39
C ARG A 108 -12.38 -4.20 -16.59
N VAL A 109 -11.14 -3.97 -16.26
CA VAL A 109 -10.48 -2.67 -16.35
C VAL A 109 -9.25 -2.80 -17.24
N ARG A 110 -9.21 -2.04 -18.32
CA ARG A 110 -7.99 -1.86 -19.11
C ARG A 110 -7.17 -0.77 -18.49
N VAL A 111 -5.89 -1.05 -18.27
CA VAL A 111 -4.91 -0.05 -17.82
C VAL A 111 -3.92 0.16 -18.96
N ARG A 112 -3.75 1.41 -19.37
CA ARG A 112 -2.76 1.81 -20.38
C ARG A 112 -1.83 2.87 -19.80
N ARG A 113 -0.55 2.68 -20.02
CA ARG A 113 0.50 3.65 -19.71
C ARG A 113 0.78 4.52 -20.94
N ASP A 114 1.33 5.71 -20.73
CA ASP A 114 1.64 6.70 -21.77
C ASP A 114 2.62 6.20 -22.84
N ASP A 115 3.48 5.22 -22.52
CA ASP A 115 4.37 4.57 -23.48
C ASP A 115 3.68 3.54 -24.41
N GLY A 116 2.37 3.37 -24.25
CA GLY A 116 1.57 2.43 -25.03
C GLY A 116 1.46 1.03 -24.44
N ALA A 117 2.18 0.71 -23.35
CA ALA A 117 2.01 -0.56 -22.66
C ALA A 117 0.60 -0.65 -22.05
N GLU A 118 -0.06 -1.79 -22.21
CA GLU A 118 -1.41 -1.99 -21.71
C GLU A 118 -1.62 -3.39 -21.12
N VAL A 119 -2.59 -3.50 -20.21
CA VAL A 119 -3.05 -4.75 -19.63
C VAL A 119 -4.55 -4.72 -19.38
N LEU A 120 -5.20 -5.84 -19.59
CA LEU A 120 -6.60 -6.04 -19.21
C LEU A 120 -6.64 -6.82 -17.88
N LEU A 121 -7.29 -6.21 -16.89
CA LEU A 121 -7.43 -6.77 -15.56
C LEU A 121 -8.89 -7.15 -15.30
N ALA A 122 -9.12 -8.26 -14.63
CA ALA A 122 -10.44 -8.70 -14.19
C ALA A 122 -10.51 -8.74 -12.66
N ALA A 123 -11.66 -8.31 -12.12
CA ALA A 123 -11.89 -8.33 -10.70
C ALA A 123 -12.15 -9.75 -10.19
N THR A 124 -11.44 -10.16 -9.16
CA THR A 124 -11.77 -11.34 -8.37
C THR A 124 -12.98 -11.05 -7.47
N PRO A 125 -13.60 -12.06 -6.83
CA PRO A 125 -14.57 -11.83 -5.76
C PRO A 125 -13.96 -10.99 -4.63
N THR A 126 -14.80 -10.51 -3.71
CA THR A 126 -14.37 -9.74 -2.54
C THR A 126 -13.21 -10.42 -1.83
N SER A 127 -12.04 -9.78 -1.85
CA SER A 127 -10.80 -10.28 -1.22
C SER A 127 -10.63 -9.78 0.20
N ALA A 128 -11.21 -8.63 0.51
CA ALA A 128 -11.20 -8.01 1.82
C ALA A 128 -12.43 -7.13 2.02
N SER A 129 -12.85 -6.98 3.27
CA SER A 129 -13.89 -6.04 3.65
C SER A 129 -13.48 -5.27 4.90
N SER A 130 -13.94 -4.05 5.01
CA SER A 130 -13.88 -3.23 6.21
C SER A 130 -15.30 -2.79 6.56
N ALA A 131 -15.47 -2.08 7.67
CA ALA A 131 -16.79 -1.65 8.14
C ALA A 131 -17.63 -0.87 7.11
N ARG A 132 -17.02 -0.30 6.07
CA ARG A 132 -17.69 0.52 5.05
C ARG A 132 -17.20 0.29 3.62
N HIS A 133 -16.26 -0.62 3.39
CA HIS A 133 -15.69 -0.84 2.08
C HIS A 133 -15.46 -2.30 1.80
N TYR A 134 -15.67 -2.66 0.55
CA TYR A 134 -15.38 -3.98 0.00
C TYR A 134 -14.30 -3.82 -1.06
N TYR A 135 -13.34 -4.73 -1.10
CA TYR A 135 -12.22 -4.70 -2.02
C TYR A 135 -12.27 -5.92 -2.93
N ARG A 136 -12.12 -5.69 -4.22
CA ARG A 136 -11.92 -6.74 -5.22
C ARG A 136 -10.58 -6.50 -5.88
N ASP A 137 -9.67 -7.46 -5.73
CA ASP A 137 -8.38 -7.39 -6.40
C ASP A 137 -8.57 -7.50 -7.92
N LEU A 138 -7.80 -6.72 -8.67
CA LEU A 138 -7.78 -6.71 -10.12
C LEU A 138 -6.50 -7.38 -10.61
N TYR A 139 -6.64 -8.49 -11.32
CA TYR A 139 -5.52 -9.27 -11.86
C TYR A 139 -5.66 -9.51 -13.35
N PRO A 140 -4.53 -9.73 -14.08
CA PRO A 140 -4.56 -10.43 -15.34
C PRO A 140 -5.22 -11.79 -15.09
N ALA A 141 -6.41 -11.99 -15.63
CA ALA A 141 -7.21 -13.17 -15.33
C ALA A 141 -7.43 -14.00 -16.60
N VAL A 142 -7.21 -15.29 -16.49
CA VAL A 142 -7.63 -16.29 -17.48
C VAL A 142 -8.85 -16.98 -16.93
N VAL A 143 -9.90 -17.12 -17.73
CA VAL A 143 -11.08 -17.90 -17.39
C VAL A 143 -10.88 -19.31 -17.95
N ILE A 144 -10.76 -20.32 -17.08
CA ILE A 144 -10.72 -21.73 -17.44
C ILE A 144 -11.95 -22.39 -16.84
N ASP A 145 -12.79 -22.99 -17.69
CA ASP A 145 -14.02 -23.70 -17.30
C ASP A 145 -14.96 -22.87 -16.40
N GLY A 146 -15.12 -21.58 -16.71
CA GLY A 146 -15.95 -20.67 -15.93
C GLY A 146 -15.31 -20.22 -14.59
N THR A 147 -14.12 -20.70 -14.27
CA THR A 147 -13.38 -20.31 -13.09
C THR A 147 -12.36 -19.23 -13.46
N VAL A 148 -12.42 -18.10 -12.76
CA VAL A 148 -11.40 -17.06 -12.89
C VAL A 148 -10.15 -17.56 -12.21
N THR A 149 -9.11 -17.86 -12.98
CA THR A 149 -7.80 -18.18 -12.44
C THR A 149 -6.91 -16.96 -12.52
N ARG A 150 -6.14 -16.74 -11.47
CA ARG A 150 -5.09 -15.74 -11.46
C ARG A 150 -4.00 -16.19 -12.43
N ASP A 151 -3.76 -15.38 -13.47
CA ASP A 151 -2.59 -15.62 -14.31
C ASP A 151 -1.33 -15.33 -13.48
N GLN A 152 -0.35 -16.24 -13.59
CA GLN A 152 0.95 -16.07 -12.97
C GLN A 152 1.93 -15.35 -13.91
N GLU A 153 1.48 -14.96 -15.11
CA GLU A 153 2.28 -14.22 -16.08
C GLU A 153 2.78 -12.89 -15.49
N PRO A 154 3.87 -12.33 -16.04
CA PRO A 154 4.55 -11.21 -15.41
C PRO A 154 3.57 -10.07 -15.14
N ALA A 155 3.53 -9.66 -13.88
CA ALA A 155 2.71 -8.54 -13.46
C ALA A 155 3.01 -7.32 -14.36
N PHE A 156 1.97 -6.57 -14.72
CA PHE A 156 2.17 -5.30 -15.42
C PHE A 156 3.08 -4.39 -14.57
N MET A 157 4.26 -4.06 -15.11
CA MET A 157 5.27 -3.34 -14.37
C MET A 157 5.14 -1.83 -14.61
N LEU A 158 5.14 -1.07 -13.53
CA LEU A 158 5.29 0.38 -13.54
C LEU A 158 6.78 0.72 -13.53
N ALA A 159 7.20 1.61 -14.43
CA ALA A 159 8.59 2.03 -14.51
C ALA A 159 9.00 2.89 -13.31
N GLU A 160 10.30 3.00 -13.07
CA GLU A 160 10.86 3.98 -12.15
C GLU A 160 10.50 5.40 -12.61
N GLY A 161 10.15 6.27 -11.66
CA GLY A 161 9.69 7.64 -11.94
C GLY A 161 8.17 7.74 -12.04
N THR A 162 7.71 8.69 -12.82
CA THR A 162 6.30 9.00 -13.00
C THR A 162 5.71 8.17 -14.14
N ASN A 163 4.55 7.55 -13.86
CA ASN A 163 3.77 6.77 -14.83
C ASN A 163 2.40 7.42 -14.97
N ASN A 164 2.03 7.85 -16.16
CA ASN A 164 0.70 8.32 -16.46
C ASN A 164 -0.16 7.14 -16.90
N LEU A 165 -1.15 6.81 -16.08
CA LEU A 165 -2.03 5.67 -16.29
C LEU A 165 -3.41 6.14 -16.71
N THR A 166 -3.95 5.52 -17.73
CA THR A 166 -5.35 5.65 -18.14
C THR A 166 -6.07 4.34 -17.82
N PHE A 167 -7.12 4.43 -17.02
CA PHE A 167 -7.99 3.32 -16.67
C PHE A 167 -9.26 3.42 -17.52
N THR A 168 -9.69 2.32 -18.11
CA THR A 168 -10.93 2.23 -18.91
C THR A 168 -11.75 1.05 -18.43
N ILE A 169 -13.02 1.27 -18.11
CA ILE A 169 -13.96 0.19 -17.82
C ILE A 169 -14.35 -0.48 -19.13
N GLU A 170 -13.86 -1.70 -19.39
CA GLU A 170 -14.14 -2.46 -20.60
C GLU A 170 -15.49 -3.20 -20.49
N ALA A 171 -15.76 -3.76 -19.33
CA ALA A 171 -16.98 -4.48 -19.07
C ALA A 171 -17.34 -4.43 -17.58
N ALA A 172 -18.63 -4.36 -17.30
CA ALA A 172 -19.16 -4.45 -15.95
C ALA A 172 -20.52 -5.18 -15.99
N GLY A 173 -20.80 -5.95 -14.95
CA GLY A 173 -22.09 -6.56 -14.74
C GLY A 173 -23.19 -5.52 -14.48
N ALA A 174 -24.42 -5.88 -14.80
CA ALA A 174 -25.56 -4.97 -14.73
C ALA A 174 -25.79 -4.41 -13.30
N ALA A 175 -25.58 -5.23 -12.28
CA ALA A 175 -25.76 -4.83 -10.88
C ALA A 175 -24.72 -3.82 -10.37
N LEU A 176 -23.59 -3.67 -11.06
CA LEU A 176 -22.55 -2.70 -10.74
C LEU A 176 -22.67 -1.41 -11.55
N SER A 177 -23.46 -1.41 -12.61
CA SER A 177 -23.54 -0.30 -13.56
C SER A 177 -24.05 0.97 -12.90
N GLY A 178 -23.38 2.10 -13.17
CA GLY A 178 -23.75 3.41 -12.65
C GLY A 178 -23.16 3.71 -11.26
N GLU A 179 -22.62 2.74 -10.55
CA GLU A 179 -21.96 2.94 -9.26
C GLU A 179 -20.62 3.69 -9.46
N THR A 180 -20.27 4.52 -8.50
CA THR A 180 -18.93 5.13 -8.43
C THR A 180 -18.06 4.32 -7.48
N ILE A 181 -16.92 3.88 -7.97
CA ILE A 181 -15.92 3.13 -7.20
C ILE A 181 -14.60 3.86 -7.19
N ASP A 182 -13.73 3.45 -6.31
CA ASP A 182 -12.35 3.90 -6.29
C ASP A 182 -11.44 2.78 -6.82
N LEU A 183 -10.69 3.08 -7.87
CA LEU A 183 -9.55 2.27 -8.26
C LEU A 183 -8.36 2.64 -7.38
N VAL A 184 -7.86 1.68 -6.61
CA VAL A 184 -6.79 1.88 -5.63
C VAL A 184 -5.51 1.26 -6.18
N VAL A 185 -4.58 2.11 -6.62
CA VAL A 185 -3.22 1.68 -6.96
C VAL A 185 -2.43 1.54 -5.67
N ASN A 186 -2.23 0.32 -5.24
CA ASN A 186 -1.62 0.00 -3.96
C ASN A 186 -0.14 0.37 -3.89
N SER A 187 0.31 0.62 -2.67
CA SER A 187 1.73 0.78 -2.34
C SER A 187 2.54 -0.45 -2.78
N PRO A 188 3.77 -0.27 -3.31
CA PRO A 188 4.70 -1.37 -3.53
C PRO A 188 5.27 -1.94 -2.23
N ILE A 189 4.96 -1.33 -1.08
CA ILE A 189 5.42 -1.75 0.25
C ILE A 189 4.21 -2.03 1.13
N ALA A 190 4.06 -3.27 1.58
CA ALA A 190 3.03 -3.69 2.51
C ALA A 190 3.55 -4.80 3.43
N LEU A 191 2.90 -5.01 4.59
CA LEU A 191 3.31 -6.02 5.58
C LEU A 191 3.37 -7.44 5.02
N LYS A 192 2.45 -7.78 4.12
CA LYS A 192 2.35 -9.14 3.57
C LYS A 192 3.07 -9.32 2.23
N ARG A 193 3.38 -8.24 1.54
CA ARG A 193 4.10 -8.27 0.27
C ARG A 193 4.85 -6.96 0.03
N THR A 194 6.08 -7.07 -0.39
CA THR A 194 6.90 -5.93 -0.78
C THR A 194 7.45 -6.20 -2.17
N ALA A 195 7.40 -5.22 -3.05
CA ALA A 195 7.94 -5.34 -4.39
C ALA A 195 9.48 -5.46 -4.34
N ARG A 196 10.03 -6.17 -5.31
CA ARG A 196 11.48 -6.32 -5.45
C ARG A 196 12.15 -4.95 -5.54
N GLY A 197 13.22 -4.76 -4.79
CA GLY A 197 13.96 -3.49 -4.72
C GLY A 197 13.43 -2.48 -3.69
N TYR A 198 12.33 -2.82 -2.98
CA TYR A 198 11.77 -2.02 -1.88
C TYR A 198 12.01 -2.64 -0.50
N GLU A 199 12.72 -3.77 -0.42
CA GLU A 199 12.92 -4.55 0.81
C GLU A 199 13.54 -3.71 1.92
N ASN A 200 14.52 -2.90 1.60
CA ASN A 200 15.19 -2.02 2.58
C ASN A 200 14.25 -0.93 3.14
N LEU A 201 13.24 -0.52 2.37
CA LEU A 201 12.26 0.46 2.82
C LEU A 201 11.15 -0.15 3.67
N SER A 202 10.92 -1.47 3.58
CA SER A 202 9.87 -2.15 4.34
C SER A 202 10.09 -2.07 5.85
N THR A 203 11.33 -1.97 6.32
CA THR A 203 11.65 -1.75 7.74
C THR A 203 11.10 -0.42 8.27
N LEU A 204 10.94 0.56 7.38
CA LEU A 204 10.36 1.87 7.72
C LEU A 204 8.83 1.84 7.90
N LEU A 205 8.16 0.71 7.64
CA LEU A 205 6.76 0.53 8.07
C LEU A 205 6.58 0.74 9.58
N PHE A 206 7.65 0.52 10.34
CA PHE A 206 7.67 0.67 11.79
C PHE A 206 8.28 2.00 12.26
N TRP A 207 8.46 2.97 11.36
CA TRP A 207 9.05 4.25 11.71
C TRP A 207 8.39 4.99 12.89
N PRO A 208 7.06 4.89 13.14
CA PRO A 208 6.47 5.53 14.31
C PRO A 208 7.02 4.98 15.62
N ILE A 209 7.28 3.66 15.68
CA ILE A 209 7.90 3.03 16.86
C ILE A 209 9.35 3.52 17.03
N LEU A 210 10.11 3.58 15.94
CA LEU A 210 11.48 4.09 15.96
C LEU A 210 11.55 5.56 16.40
N ALA A 211 10.61 6.39 15.94
CA ALA A 211 10.51 7.78 16.34
C ALA A 211 10.18 7.93 17.84
N GLN A 212 9.28 7.08 18.38
CA GLN A 212 8.98 7.06 19.81
C GLN A 212 10.19 6.67 20.65
N LEU A 213 10.95 5.66 20.24
CA LEU A 213 12.18 5.25 20.92
C LEU A 213 13.21 6.37 20.93
N LEU A 214 13.43 7.04 19.80
CA LEU A 214 14.30 8.22 19.72
C LEU A 214 13.80 9.35 20.61
N GLY A 215 12.50 9.56 20.72
CA GLY A 215 11.88 10.53 21.61
C GLY A 215 12.17 10.24 23.09
N VAL A 216 12.05 8.97 23.51
CA VAL A 216 12.40 8.56 24.88
C VAL A 216 13.89 8.80 25.16
N VAL A 217 14.77 8.41 24.23
CA VAL A 217 16.22 8.68 24.36
C VAL A 217 16.50 10.18 24.47
N LEU A 218 15.80 11.01 23.68
CA LEU A 218 15.89 12.47 23.77
C LEU A 218 15.58 12.99 25.18
N LEU A 219 14.46 12.54 25.76
CA LEU A 219 14.05 12.96 27.12
C LEU A 219 15.11 12.58 28.16
N VAL A 220 15.66 11.36 28.05
CA VAL A 220 16.75 10.91 28.93
C VAL A 220 17.98 11.79 28.76
N LEU A 221 18.40 12.10 27.52
CA LEU A 221 19.56 12.96 27.25
C LEU A 221 19.38 14.40 27.77
N LEU A 222 18.17 14.95 27.60
CA LEU A 222 17.85 16.28 28.18
C LEU A 222 17.91 16.24 29.69
N GLY A 223 17.35 15.22 30.33
CA GLY A 223 17.42 15.04 31.78
C GLY A 223 18.85 14.93 32.32
N LEU A 224 19.67 14.09 31.66
CA LEU A 224 21.08 13.93 31.99
C LEU A 224 21.85 15.23 31.80
N THR A 225 21.63 15.94 30.70
CA THR A 225 22.27 17.22 30.41
C THR A 225 21.89 18.27 31.44
N TRP A 226 20.60 18.38 31.79
CA TRP A 226 20.13 19.30 32.83
C TRP A 226 20.70 18.97 34.19
N TRP A 227 20.67 17.69 34.63
CA TRP A 227 21.24 17.23 35.89
C TRP A 227 22.74 17.53 35.97
N TYR A 228 23.47 17.26 34.90
CA TYR A 228 24.90 17.54 34.82
C TYR A 228 25.20 19.06 34.96
N ARG A 229 24.45 19.92 34.26
CA ARG A 229 24.57 21.38 34.35
C ARG A 229 24.24 21.87 35.75
N ARG A 230 23.21 21.37 36.40
CA ARG A 230 22.82 21.74 37.77
C ARG A 230 23.89 21.35 38.78
N ARG A 231 24.47 20.15 38.63
CA ARG A 231 25.58 19.71 39.52
C ARG A 231 26.86 20.53 39.32
N ALA A 232 27.15 20.92 38.09
CA ALA A 232 28.29 21.77 37.78
C ALA A 232 28.19 23.17 38.44
N ARG A 233 26.98 23.77 38.43
CA ARG A 233 26.70 25.09 39.09
C ARG A 233 26.79 25.05 40.61
N ARG A 234 26.51 23.92 41.25
CA ARG A 234 26.60 23.77 42.69
C ARG A 234 28.05 23.54 43.20
N ALA A 235 28.95 23.23 42.30
CA ALA A 235 30.33 22.93 42.62
C ALA A 235 31.32 24.06 42.20
N ALA A 236 30.80 25.15 41.65
CA ALA A 236 31.48 26.42 41.38
C ALA A 236 31.13 27.45 42.44
#